data_a6d9e108cbedac62f21f496fd9b8b993
#
_entry.id   a6d9e108cbedac62f21f496fd9b8b993
#
_cell.length_a   1.000
_cell.length_b   1.000
_cell.length_c   1.000
_cell.angle_alpha   90.00
_cell.angle_beta   90.00
_cell.angle_gamma   90.00
#
_symmetry.space_group_name_H-M   'P 1'
#
loop_
_entity.id
_entity.type
_entity.pdbx_description
1 polymer ?
#
loop_
_entity_poly.entity_id
_entity_poly.type
_entity_poly.pdbx_seq_one_letter_code
_entity_poly.pdbx_strand_id
1 'polypeptide(L)'
;MNALDNVKALTFDVFGTVVDWRGSIAREARALAQAKGLRLNAAKFADAWRAGYRPAMDRVGRGELPWTKIDDLHRMILDDILAKFKITPLSEDEKADLNRAWHRLKPWSDSVRGLKRLKKKFTISTLSNGNVALLN
;
A
#
# COMPACT_ATOMS: atom_id res chain seq x y z
N MET A 1 6.83 -27.69 28.57
CA MET A 1 7.46 -26.81 27.54
C MET A 1 6.35 -26.27 26.66
N ASN A 2 6.22 -24.95 26.60
CA ASN A 2 5.21 -24.32 25.73
C ASN A 2 5.77 -24.33 24.29
N ALA A 3 4.92 -24.60 23.28
CA ALA A 3 5.31 -24.56 21.87
C ALA A 3 5.94 -23.21 21.47
N LEU A 4 5.59 -22.14 22.18
CA LEU A 4 6.12 -20.79 21.96
C LEU A 4 7.58 -20.59 22.42
N ASP A 5 8.09 -21.49 23.29
CA ASP A 5 9.45 -21.35 23.82
C ASP A 5 10.54 -21.55 22.74
N ASN A 6 10.17 -22.23 21.64
CA ASN A 6 11.05 -22.48 20.51
C ASN A 6 10.96 -21.45 19.38
N VAL A 7 10.08 -20.44 19.50
CA VAL A 7 9.95 -19.40 18.47
C VAL A 7 11.19 -18.51 18.45
N LYS A 8 11.84 -18.42 17.30
CA LYS A 8 13.06 -17.61 17.08
C LYS A 8 12.81 -16.39 16.18
N ALA A 9 11.80 -16.49 15.30
CA ALA A 9 11.48 -15.43 14.34
C ALA A 9 9.97 -15.20 14.28
N LEU A 10 9.61 -13.98 13.95
CA LEU A 10 8.23 -13.53 13.70
C LEU A 10 8.16 -12.89 12.32
N THR A 11 7.18 -13.28 11.55
CA THR A 11 6.90 -12.67 10.25
C THR A 11 5.61 -11.88 10.32
N PHE A 12 5.60 -10.73 9.65
CA PHE A 12 4.48 -9.79 9.69
C PHE A 12 3.95 -9.52 8.28
N ASP A 13 2.65 -9.62 8.10
CA ASP A 13 1.96 -8.88 7.07
C ASP A 13 2.13 -7.38 7.33
N VAL A 14 2.14 -6.56 6.26
CA VAL A 14 2.46 -5.14 6.37
C VAL A 14 1.22 -4.26 6.21
N PHE A 15 0.54 -4.38 5.07
CA PHE A 15 -0.54 -3.45 4.69
C PHE A 15 -1.82 -3.69 5.50
N GLY A 16 -2.10 -2.79 6.44
CA GLY A 16 -3.23 -2.89 7.38
C GLY A 16 -2.88 -3.56 8.71
N THR A 17 -1.80 -4.32 8.77
CA THR A 17 -1.30 -4.95 10.01
C THR A 17 -0.32 -4.02 10.73
N VAL A 18 0.71 -3.57 10.06
CA VAL A 18 1.75 -2.68 10.61
C VAL A 18 1.47 -1.21 10.27
N VAL A 19 0.94 -0.94 9.08
CA VAL A 19 0.70 0.41 8.57
C VAL A 19 -0.78 0.63 8.24
N ASP A 20 -1.24 1.87 8.48
CA ASP A 20 -2.56 2.35 8.06
C ASP A 20 -2.52 2.78 6.58
N TRP A 21 -2.69 1.82 5.68
CA TRP A 21 -2.71 2.12 4.25
C TRP A 21 -3.91 3.00 3.87
N ARG A 22 -5.10 2.72 4.40
CA ARG A 22 -6.33 3.42 4.02
C ARG A 22 -6.30 4.88 4.40
N GLY A 23 -5.97 5.19 5.65
CA GLY A 23 -5.84 6.57 6.13
C GLY A 23 -4.71 7.32 5.44
N SER A 24 -3.60 6.64 5.16
CA SER A 24 -2.46 7.25 4.46
C SER A 24 -2.79 7.61 3.03
N ILE A 25 -3.34 6.68 2.25
CA ILE A 25 -3.76 6.93 0.86
C ILE A 25 -4.87 8.00 0.80
N ALA A 26 -5.85 7.95 1.71
CA ALA A 26 -6.89 8.96 1.76
C ALA A 26 -6.35 10.37 2.05
N ARG A 27 -5.31 10.50 2.88
CA ARG A 27 -4.64 11.79 3.12
C ARG A 27 -3.96 12.33 1.85
N GLU A 28 -3.24 11.48 1.13
CA GLU A 28 -2.58 11.85 -0.13
C GLU A 28 -3.62 12.28 -1.19
N ALA A 29 -4.69 11.51 -1.35
CA ALA A 29 -5.78 11.83 -2.27
C ALA A 29 -6.49 13.15 -1.89
N ARG A 30 -6.69 13.41 -0.60
CA ARG A 30 -7.29 14.66 -0.12
C ARG A 30 -6.38 15.85 -0.39
N ALA A 31 -5.07 15.71 -0.16
CA ALA A 31 -4.11 16.76 -0.44
C ALA A 31 -4.07 17.11 -1.94
N LEU A 32 -4.08 16.11 -2.81
CA LEU A 32 -4.17 16.30 -4.24
C LEU A 32 -5.47 17.02 -4.63
N ALA A 33 -6.60 16.58 -4.10
CA ALA A 33 -7.90 17.19 -4.39
C ALA A 33 -7.93 18.66 -3.96
N GLN A 34 -7.39 18.98 -2.79
CA GLN A 34 -7.29 20.38 -2.32
C GLN A 34 -6.39 21.23 -3.23
N ALA A 35 -5.23 20.70 -3.62
CA ALA A 35 -4.30 21.41 -4.48
C ALA A 35 -4.88 21.69 -5.89
N LYS A 36 -5.74 20.81 -6.38
CA LYS A 36 -6.38 20.92 -7.70
C LYS A 36 -7.79 21.54 -7.66
N GLY A 37 -8.30 21.91 -6.50
CA GLY A 37 -9.67 22.41 -6.36
C GLY A 37 -10.76 21.39 -6.72
N LEU A 38 -10.50 20.10 -6.50
CA LEU A 38 -11.39 19.01 -6.87
C LEU A 38 -12.27 18.58 -5.69
N ARG A 39 -13.50 18.16 -6.00
CA ARG A 39 -14.35 17.45 -5.06
C ARG A 39 -14.09 15.95 -5.16
N LEU A 40 -13.46 15.37 -4.15
CA LEU A 40 -13.11 13.96 -4.12
C LEU A 40 -13.47 13.36 -2.76
N ASN A 41 -14.18 12.24 -2.77
CA ASN A 41 -14.28 11.39 -1.59
C ASN A 41 -12.99 10.57 -1.46
N ALA A 42 -12.05 11.08 -0.68
CA ALA A 42 -10.72 10.50 -0.53
C ALA A 42 -10.75 9.07 0.03
N ALA A 43 -11.69 8.76 0.92
CA ALA A 43 -11.84 7.41 1.47
C ALA A 43 -12.29 6.42 0.39
N LYS A 44 -13.31 6.78 -0.41
CA LYS A 44 -13.74 5.95 -1.54
C LYS A 44 -12.66 5.78 -2.60
N PHE A 45 -11.85 6.82 -2.83
CA PHE A 45 -10.70 6.73 -3.74
C PHE A 45 -9.67 5.71 -3.24
N ALA A 46 -9.30 5.76 -1.96
CA ALA A 46 -8.38 4.79 -1.35
C ALA A 46 -8.94 3.36 -1.44
N ASP A 47 -10.22 3.19 -1.11
CA ASP A 47 -10.90 1.89 -1.19
C ASP A 47 -10.93 1.34 -2.63
N ALA A 48 -11.20 2.19 -3.62
CA ALA A 48 -11.20 1.79 -5.02
C ALA A 48 -9.80 1.39 -5.52
N TRP A 49 -8.77 2.13 -5.11
CA TRP A 49 -7.40 1.77 -5.44
C TRP A 49 -7.03 0.40 -4.88
N ARG A 50 -7.33 0.16 -3.61
CA ARG A 50 -7.09 -1.13 -2.97
C ARG A 50 -7.92 -2.26 -3.59
N ALA A 51 -9.16 -1.99 -3.95
CA ALA A 51 -10.04 -2.99 -4.57
C ALA A 51 -9.54 -3.49 -5.93
N GLY A 52 -8.77 -2.68 -6.66
CA GLY A 52 -8.16 -3.07 -7.93
C GLY A 52 -6.98 -4.05 -7.79
N TYR A 53 -6.42 -4.17 -6.59
CA TYR A 53 -5.21 -4.96 -6.35
C TYR A 53 -5.40 -6.45 -6.62
N ARG A 54 -6.42 -7.09 -6.03
CA ARG A 54 -6.66 -8.53 -6.19
C ARG A 54 -6.93 -8.92 -7.65
N PRO A 55 -7.84 -8.24 -8.38
CA PRO A 55 -8.04 -8.51 -9.80
C PRO A 55 -6.77 -8.36 -10.65
N ALA A 56 -5.94 -7.35 -10.37
CA ALA A 56 -4.67 -7.15 -11.08
C ALA A 56 -3.69 -8.31 -10.82
N MET A 57 -3.56 -8.75 -9.57
CA MET A 57 -2.75 -9.90 -9.20
C MET A 57 -3.24 -11.19 -9.88
N ASP A 58 -4.55 -11.40 -9.93
CA ASP A 58 -5.16 -12.56 -10.57
C ASP A 58 -4.86 -12.60 -12.08
N ARG A 59 -4.80 -11.45 -12.75
CA ARG A 59 -4.39 -11.35 -14.17
C ARG A 59 -2.95 -11.80 -14.39
N VAL A 60 -2.04 -11.45 -13.50
CA VAL A 60 -0.66 -11.95 -13.54
C VAL A 60 -0.64 -13.47 -13.30
N GLY A 61 -1.37 -13.94 -12.30
CA GLY A 61 -1.46 -15.38 -11.98
C GLY A 61 -2.04 -16.22 -13.12
N ARG A 62 -2.96 -15.68 -13.93
CA ARG A 62 -3.52 -16.35 -15.11
C ARG A 62 -2.68 -16.18 -16.39
N GLY A 63 -1.57 -15.46 -16.32
CA GLY A 63 -0.72 -15.19 -17.49
C GLY A 63 -1.29 -14.16 -18.47
N GLU A 64 -2.33 -13.44 -18.10
CA GLU A 64 -2.90 -12.33 -18.90
C GLU A 64 -1.97 -11.10 -18.90
N LEU A 65 -1.21 -10.95 -17.84
CA LEU A 65 -0.11 -10.00 -17.71
C LEU A 65 1.19 -10.76 -17.47
N PRO A 66 2.33 -10.27 -17.96
CA PRO A 66 3.63 -10.80 -17.57
C PRO A 66 3.85 -10.59 -16.07
N TRP A 67 4.92 -11.20 -15.52
CA TRP A 67 5.32 -10.86 -14.17
C TRP A 67 5.47 -9.34 -14.02
N THR A 68 4.74 -8.78 -13.06
CA THR A 68 4.64 -7.33 -12.87
C THR A 68 4.81 -7.03 -11.38
N LYS A 69 5.73 -6.15 -11.05
CA LYS A 69 5.93 -5.74 -9.66
C LYS A 69 4.74 -4.95 -9.14
N ILE A 70 4.56 -4.93 -7.83
CA ILE A 70 3.40 -4.30 -7.18
C ILE A 70 3.29 -2.80 -7.49
N ASP A 71 4.40 -2.08 -7.52
CA ASP A 71 4.40 -0.65 -7.88
C ASP A 71 3.79 -0.38 -9.26
N ASP A 72 4.07 -1.24 -10.22
CA ASP A 72 3.53 -1.11 -11.58
C ASP A 72 2.05 -1.50 -11.62
N LEU A 73 1.63 -2.52 -10.86
CA LEU A 73 0.21 -2.84 -10.69
C LEU A 73 -0.55 -1.68 -10.03
N HIS A 74 0.00 -1.09 -8.98
CA HIS A 74 -0.58 0.09 -8.34
C HIS A 74 -0.75 1.24 -9.33
N ARG A 75 0.23 1.46 -10.23
CA ARG A 75 0.14 2.50 -11.24
C ARG A 75 -0.95 2.20 -12.28
N MET A 76 -1.06 0.96 -12.75
CA MET A 76 -2.14 0.56 -13.67
C MET A 76 -3.51 0.80 -13.05
N ILE A 77 -3.69 0.39 -11.80
CA ILE A 77 -4.93 0.60 -11.07
C ILE A 77 -5.20 2.10 -10.87
N LEU A 78 -4.16 2.89 -10.56
CA LEU A 78 -4.26 4.34 -10.41
C LEU A 78 -4.78 4.99 -11.69
N ASP A 79 -4.24 4.64 -12.84
CA ASP A 79 -4.71 5.19 -14.13
C ASP A 79 -6.21 4.90 -14.35
N ASP A 80 -6.68 3.69 -14.03
CA ASP A 80 -8.08 3.30 -14.14
C ASP A 80 -8.98 4.10 -13.18
N ILE A 81 -8.58 4.26 -11.92
CA ILE A 81 -9.41 4.98 -10.93
C ILE A 81 -9.38 6.50 -11.15
N LEU A 82 -8.31 7.08 -11.67
CA LEU A 82 -8.28 8.50 -12.06
C LEU A 82 -9.35 8.78 -13.11
N ALA A 83 -9.49 7.91 -14.10
CA ALA A 83 -10.54 8.01 -15.10
C ALA A 83 -11.94 7.83 -14.48
N LYS A 84 -12.14 6.81 -13.65
CA LYS A 84 -13.41 6.50 -12.98
C LYS A 84 -13.90 7.64 -12.09
N PHE A 85 -13.01 8.27 -11.35
CA PHE A 85 -13.33 9.40 -10.47
C PHE A 85 -13.36 10.74 -11.20
N LYS A 86 -13.14 10.73 -12.51
CA LYS A 86 -13.14 11.94 -13.37
C LYS A 86 -12.19 13.02 -12.83
N ILE A 87 -11.04 12.59 -12.36
CA ILE A 87 -10.01 13.50 -11.86
C ILE A 87 -9.38 14.23 -13.06
N THR A 88 -9.23 15.54 -12.94
CA THR A 88 -8.57 16.37 -13.94
C THR A 88 -7.26 15.75 -14.40
N PRO A 89 -6.89 15.84 -15.68
CA PRO A 89 -5.65 15.26 -16.16
C PRO A 89 -4.47 15.63 -15.29
N LEU A 90 -3.76 14.62 -14.80
CA LEU A 90 -2.52 14.75 -14.05
C LEU A 90 -1.34 14.57 -15.00
N SER A 91 -0.26 15.30 -14.78
CA SER A 91 1.01 15.05 -15.46
C SER A 91 1.56 13.65 -15.04
N GLU A 92 2.49 13.12 -15.83
CA GLU A 92 3.15 11.86 -15.47
C GLU A 92 3.91 11.95 -14.14
N ASP A 93 4.52 13.10 -13.85
CA ASP A 93 5.20 13.34 -12.57
C ASP A 93 4.22 13.35 -11.40
N GLU A 94 3.04 13.96 -11.55
CA GLU A 94 1.99 13.96 -10.54
C GLU A 94 1.45 12.54 -10.30
N LYS A 95 1.23 11.77 -11.35
CA LYS A 95 0.82 10.36 -11.24
C LYS A 95 1.90 9.51 -10.57
N ALA A 96 3.15 9.69 -10.95
CA ALA A 96 4.28 8.98 -10.34
C ALA A 96 4.42 9.33 -8.85
N ASP A 97 4.26 10.60 -8.49
CA ASP A 97 4.30 11.01 -7.08
C ASP A 97 3.12 10.43 -6.30
N LEU A 98 1.92 10.50 -6.84
CA LEU A 98 0.75 9.90 -6.19
C LEU A 98 0.90 8.39 -6.03
N ASN A 99 1.46 7.69 -7.03
CA ASN A 99 1.73 6.25 -6.93
C ASN A 99 2.71 5.94 -5.78
N ARG A 100 3.69 6.81 -5.54
CA ARG A 100 4.61 6.69 -4.40
C ARG A 100 3.94 6.93 -3.04
N ALA A 101 2.66 7.30 -2.98
CA ALA A 101 1.91 7.32 -1.73
C ALA A 101 1.95 5.97 -0.99
N TRP A 102 2.01 4.85 -1.72
CA TRP A 102 2.19 3.52 -1.15
C TRP A 102 3.54 3.30 -0.45
N HIS A 103 4.53 4.14 -0.74
CA HIS A 103 5.83 4.16 -0.05
C HIS A 103 5.84 5.10 1.17
N ARG A 104 4.77 5.87 1.41
CA ARG A 104 4.65 6.87 2.48
C ARG A 104 3.59 6.52 3.51
N LEU A 105 3.27 5.25 3.65
CA LEU A 105 2.23 4.78 4.58
C LEU A 105 2.69 5.00 6.02
N LYS A 106 1.77 5.49 6.85
CA LYS A 106 2.06 5.70 8.28
C LYS A 106 1.82 4.42 9.07
N PRO A 107 2.71 4.09 10.00
CA PRO A 107 2.47 2.98 10.91
C PRO A 107 1.30 3.29 11.85
N TRP A 108 0.65 2.25 12.35
CA TRP A 108 -0.24 2.39 13.50
C TRP A 108 0.54 2.93 14.70
N SER A 109 -0.17 3.58 15.63
CA SER A 109 0.45 4.27 16.77
C SER A 109 1.30 3.36 17.67
N ASP A 110 1.02 2.08 17.71
CA ASP A 110 1.72 1.07 18.51
C ASP A 110 2.77 0.27 17.72
N SER A 111 2.76 0.31 16.38
CA SER A 111 3.59 -0.55 15.53
C SER A 111 5.08 -0.37 15.79
N VAL A 112 5.57 0.85 15.75
CA VAL A 112 7.02 1.11 15.92
C VAL A 112 7.49 0.65 17.30
N ARG A 113 6.74 0.97 18.36
CA ARG A 113 7.09 0.58 19.72
C ARG A 113 6.98 -0.94 19.90
N GLY A 114 5.91 -1.55 19.37
CA GLY A 114 5.70 -2.99 19.43
C GLY A 114 6.80 -3.77 18.73
N LEU A 115 7.12 -3.40 17.49
CA LEU A 115 8.18 -4.05 16.71
C LEU A 115 9.57 -3.90 17.37
N LYS A 116 9.87 -2.72 17.89
CA LYS A 116 11.14 -2.51 18.65
C LYS A 116 11.23 -3.41 19.88
N ARG A 117 10.14 -3.65 20.59
CA ARG A 117 10.10 -4.58 21.73
C ARG A 117 10.32 -6.02 21.28
N LEU A 118 9.61 -6.45 20.24
CA LEU A 118 9.72 -7.80 19.71
C LEU A 118 11.13 -8.09 19.17
N LYS A 119 11.73 -7.13 18.48
CA LYS A 119 13.09 -7.27 17.94
C LYS A 119 14.17 -7.53 19.01
N LYS A 120 13.91 -7.20 20.27
CA LYS A 120 14.85 -7.52 21.36
C LYS A 120 14.92 -9.00 21.68
N LYS A 121 13.87 -9.76 21.33
CA LYS A 121 13.74 -11.20 21.66
C LYS A 121 13.71 -12.09 20.42
N PHE A 122 13.21 -11.59 19.31
CA PHE A 122 12.98 -12.37 18.08
C PHE A 122 13.66 -11.71 16.89
N THR A 123 14.02 -12.52 15.91
CA THR A 123 14.23 -12.01 14.55
C THR A 123 12.88 -11.61 13.98
N ILE A 124 12.74 -10.40 13.45
CA ILE A 124 11.51 -9.96 12.81
C ILE A 124 11.74 -9.74 11.31
N SER A 125 10.76 -10.12 10.51
CA SER A 125 10.79 -9.98 9.05
C SER A 125 9.41 -9.67 8.51
N THR A 126 9.36 -9.15 7.29
CA THR A 126 8.10 -9.01 6.55
C THR A 126 7.73 -10.32 5.86
N LEU A 127 6.44 -10.61 5.80
CA LEU A 127 5.85 -11.62 4.93
C LEU A 127 4.64 -10.96 4.26
N SER A 128 4.89 -10.28 3.17
CA SER A 128 3.90 -9.45 2.50
C SER A 128 4.17 -9.39 1.00
N ASN A 129 3.12 -9.19 0.22
CA ASN A 129 3.26 -8.94 -1.21
C ASN A 129 3.74 -7.50 -1.42
N GLY A 130 4.94 -7.37 -1.96
CA GLY A 130 5.54 -6.08 -2.26
C GLY A 130 6.90 -6.26 -2.91
N ASN A 131 7.26 -5.37 -3.80
CA ASN A 131 8.62 -5.30 -4.32
C ASN A 131 9.55 -4.64 -3.29
N VAL A 132 10.85 -4.84 -3.43
CA VAL A 132 11.85 -4.39 -2.45
C VAL A 132 11.73 -2.91 -2.12
N ALA A 133 11.58 -2.05 -3.14
CA ALA A 133 11.45 -0.62 -2.93
C ALA A 133 10.18 -0.22 -2.14
N LEU A 134 9.12 -1.02 -2.22
CA LEU A 134 7.87 -0.77 -1.51
C LEU A 134 7.93 -1.19 -0.04
N LEU A 135 8.74 -2.21 0.29
CA LEU A 135 8.86 -2.77 1.65
C LEU A 135 10.02 -2.19 2.46
N ASN A 136 10.89 -1.39 1.86
CA ASN A 136 11.97 -0.65 2.50
C ASN A 136 11.52 0.76 2.87
#